data_519b1643935488b6b51c88dd936da00c
#
_entry.id   519b1643935488b6b51c88dd936da00c
#
_cell.length_a   1.000
_cell.length_b   1.000
_cell.length_c   1.000
_cell.angle_alpha   90.00
_cell.angle_beta   90.00
_cell.angle_gamma   90.00
#
_symmetry.space_group_name_H-M   'P 1'
#
loop_
_entity.id
_entity.type
_entity.pdbx_description
1 polymer ?
#
loop_
_entity_poly.entity_id
_entity_poly.type
_entity_poly.pdbx_seq_one_letter_code
_entity_poly.pdbx_strand_id
1 'polypeptide(L)'
;AVQTQMQTNVSIYDAYVNDSDLIGTHARMQQAVNLTDWMKGEGKAVTNPMLDLDDFIGLQFTTGPDGNLYQLPDQQFANLYWFRKDWFDRPEIKKQFKDKYGYELGVPVNWSAYEDIAKFFSEDVKMIDGVKIYGHMDYGKRAPDLGWRMTDAWLSMAGGGSKGLPNGVPVDEWGIRMEAGTCNPVGANVSRGGATNAPAAVYAIRKWDEWLRAYAPPGAAAMDFYQSLPSLSSGNVAQQ
;
A
#
# COMPACT_ATOMS: atom_id res chain seq x y z
N ALA A 1 4.40 -18.55 -11.13
CA ALA A 1 4.28 -20.01 -10.92
C ALA A 1 2.82 -20.40 -10.65
N VAL A 2 2.16 -19.91 -9.58
CA VAL A 2 0.77 -20.28 -9.22
C VAL A 2 -0.23 -19.96 -10.34
N GLN A 3 -0.20 -18.77 -10.93
CA GLN A 3 -1.08 -18.43 -12.05
C GLN A 3 -0.88 -19.36 -13.26
N THR A 4 0.35 -19.79 -13.53
CA THR A 4 0.63 -20.77 -14.60
C THR A 4 -0.03 -22.10 -14.28
N GLN A 5 0.06 -22.58 -13.03
CA GLN A 5 -0.63 -23.78 -12.58
C GLN A 5 -2.15 -23.66 -12.83
N MET A 6 -2.74 -22.55 -12.43
CA MET A 6 -4.18 -22.30 -12.62
C MET A 6 -4.60 -22.27 -14.10
N GLN A 7 -3.77 -21.70 -14.96
CA GLN A 7 -4.04 -21.63 -16.40
C GLN A 7 -3.87 -22.96 -17.12
N THR A 8 -2.92 -23.78 -16.69
CA THR A 8 -2.59 -25.06 -17.34
C THR A 8 -3.32 -26.25 -16.71
N ASN A 9 -3.98 -26.04 -15.58
CA ASN A 9 -4.63 -27.09 -14.79
C ASN A 9 -3.69 -28.25 -14.40
N VAL A 10 -2.38 -27.92 -14.23
CA VAL A 10 -1.35 -28.87 -13.79
C VAL A 10 -1.01 -28.57 -12.34
N SER A 11 -1.39 -29.45 -11.41
CA SER A 11 -1.10 -29.28 -10.00
C SER A 11 0.39 -29.49 -9.73
N ILE A 12 1.07 -28.44 -9.27
CA ILE A 12 2.47 -28.45 -8.85
C ILE A 12 2.58 -28.20 -7.34
N TYR A 13 1.65 -27.40 -6.80
CA TYR A 13 1.59 -27.02 -5.39
C TYR A 13 0.25 -27.44 -4.80
N ASP A 14 0.27 -28.00 -3.60
CA ASP A 14 -0.93 -28.35 -2.85
C ASP A 14 -1.52 -27.12 -2.14
N ALA A 15 -0.65 -26.21 -1.67
CA ALA A 15 -1.03 -24.95 -1.04
C ALA A 15 0.06 -23.90 -1.28
N TYR A 16 -0.29 -22.63 -1.09
CA TYR A 16 0.64 -21.50 -1.27
C TYR A 16 0.16 -20.28 -0.48
N VAL A 17 1.10 -19.41 -0.13
CA VAL A 17 0.81 -18.09 0.41
C VAL A 17 0.62 -17.12 -0.75
N ASN A 18 -0.38 -16.25 -0.65
CA ASN A 18 -0.79 -15.36 -1.72
C ASN A 18 -1.25 -14.01 -1.15
N ASP A 19 -1.08 -12.96 -1.93
CA ASP A 19 -1.64 -11.65 -1.60
C ASP A 19 -3.14 -11.58 -1.89
N SER A 20 -3.86 -10.82 -1.07
CA SER A 20 -5.32 -10.65 -1.17
C SER A 20 -5.76 -10.00 -2.49
N ASP A 21 -4.89 -9.25 -3.15
CA ASP A 21 -5.14 -8.63 -4.47
C ASP A 21 -5.38 -9.65 -5.60
N LEU A 22 -4.99 -10.90 -5.39
CA LEU A 22 -5.19 -11.99 -6.36
C LEU A 22 -6.50 -12.77 -6.16
N ILE A 23 -7.26 -12.55 -5.09
CA ILE A 23 -8.47 -13.31 -4.78
C ILE A 23 -9.50 -13.24 -5.92
N GLY A 24 -9.70 -12.06 -6.51
CA GLY A 24 -10.61 -11.89 -7.63
C GLY A 24 -10.18 -12.66 -8.89
N THR A 25 -8.87 -12.74 -9.15
CA THR A 25 -8.34 -13.55 -10.24
C THR A 25 -8.54 -15.04 -9.99
N HIS A 26 -8.27 -15.50 -8.78
CA HIS A 26 -8.45 -16.90 -8.40
C HIS A 26 -9.91 -17.31 -8.43
N ALA A 27 -10.83 -16.44 -7.96
CA ALA A 27 -12.27 -16.68 -8.04
C ALA A 27 -12.74 -16.83 -9.49
N ARG A 28 -12.25 -15.97 -10.42
CA ARG A 28 -12.60 -16.10 -11.84
C ARG A 28 -12.08 -17.36 -12.50
N MET A 29 -10.91 -17.83 -12.10
CA MET A 29 -10.30 -19.05 -12.62
C MET A 29 -10.94 -20.32 -12.07
N GLN A 30 -11.68 -20.22 -10.97
CA GLN A 30 -12.34 -21.37 -10.30
C GLN A 30 -11.38 -22.51 -9.97
N GLN A 31 -10.13 -22.19 -9.63
CA GLN A 31 -9.07 -23.16 -9.35
C GLN A 31 -8.70 -23.21 -7.86
N ALA A 32 -9.33 -22.39 -7.03
CA ALA A 32 -9.17 -22.42 -5.58
C ALA A 32 -10.31 -23.21 -4.95
N VAL A 33 -10.01 -23.94 -3.90
CA VAL A 33 -11.01 -24.69 -3.13
C VAL A 33 -11.94 -23.72 -2.42
N ASN A 34 -13.26 -23.91 -2.56
CA ASN A 34 -14.24 -23.23 -1.73
C ASN A 34 -14.15 -23.78 -0.31
N LEU A 35 -13.44 -23.11 0.57
CA LEU A 35 -13.21 -23.56 1.94
C LEU A 35 -14.50 -23.55 2.77
N THR A 36 -15.45 -22.66 2.48
CA THR A 36 -16.74 -22.62 3.16
C THR A 36 -17.50 -23.94 3.01
N ASP A 37 -17.59 -24.44 1.81
CA ASP A 37 -18.30 -25.70 1.52
C ASP A 37 -17.46 -26.92 1.90
N TRP A 38 -16.17 -26.86 1.62
CA TRP A 38 -15.25 -27.96 1.91
C TRP A 38 -15.18 -28.26 3.40
N MET A 39 -15.05 -27.28 4.27
CA MET A 39 -15.02 -27.47 5.73
C MET A 39 -16.35 -28.02 6.28
N LYS A 40 -17.49 -27.79 5.64
CA LYS A 40 -18.79 -28.32 6.01
C LYS A 40 -19.01 -29.74 5.45
N GLY A 41 -18.36 -30.07 4.34
CA GLY A 41 -18.51 -31.31 3.60
C GLY A 41 -17.32 -32.25 3.74
N GLU A 42 -16.57 -32.44 2.67
CA GLU A 42 -15.47 -33.42 2.57
C GLU A 42 -14.35 -33.17 3.58
N GLY A 43 -14.01 -31.90 3.85
CA GLY A 43 -12.97 -31.54 4.79
C GLY A 43 -13.38 -31.50 6.26
N LYS A 44 -14.66 -31.80 6.56
CA LYS A 44 -15.18 -31.67 7.93
C LYS A 44 -14.41 -32.51 8.95
N ALA A 45 -13.98 -33.68 8.58
CA ALA A 45 -13.28 -34.61 9.48
C ALA A 45 -11.85 -34.16 9.81
N VAL A 46 -11.25 -33.29 8.97
CA VAL A 46 -9.88 -32.76 9.12
C VAL A 46 -9.85 -31.29 9.47
N THR A 47 -10.98 -30.60 9.43
CA THR A 47 -11.08 -29.21 9.89
C THR A 47 -10.89 -29.17 11.40
N ASN A 48 -9.94 -28.36 11.85
CA ASN A 48 -9.69 -28.20 13.27
C ASN A 48 -10.95 -27.63 13.97
N PRO A 49 -11.53 -28.34 14.96
CA PRO A 49 -12.73 -27.87 15.66
C PRO A 49 -12.50 -26.60 16.50
N MET A 50 -11.22 -26.25 16.75
CA MET A 50 -10.82 -25.02 17.46
C MET A 50 -10.59 -23.83 16.50
N LEU A 51 -10.80 -24.04 15.19
CA LEU A 51 -10.67 -22.96 14.22
C LEU A 51 -11.83 -21.97 14.39
N ASP A 52 -11.53 -20.82 14.97
CA ASP A 52 -12.45 -19.71 15.13
C ASP A 52 -12.24 -18.72 13.99
N LEU A 53 -13.09 -18.78 12.98
CA LEU A 53 -13.00 -17.91 11.82
C LEU A 53 -13.33 -16.46 12.16
N ASP A 54 -14.15 -16.22 13.18
CA ASP A 54 -14.55 -14.87 13.58
C ASP A 54 -13.42 -14.10 14.27
N ASP A 55 -12.42 -14.81 14.80
CA ASP A 55 -11.22 -14.22 15.43
C ASP A 55 -10.17 -13.77 14.39
N PHE A 56 -10.30 -14.15 13.11
CA PHE A 56 -9.37 -13.73 12.08
C PHE A 56 -9.59 -12.27 11.67
N ILE A 57 -8.54 -11.46 11.78
CA ILE A 57 -8.54 -10.09 11.25
C ILE A 57 -8.45 -10.16 9.72
N GLY A 58 -9.33 -9.43 9.03
CA GLY A 58 -9.26 -9.29 7.57
C GLY A 58 -9.84 -10.48 6.79
N LEU A 59 -10.71 -11.28 7.38
CA LEU A 59 -11.36 -12.42 6.70
C LEU A 59 -12.06 -12.01 5.39
N GLN A 60 -12.57 -10.78 5.31
CA GLN A 60 -13.19 -10.23 4.09
C GLN A 60 -12.22 -10.17 2.90
N PHE A 61 -10.91 -10.04 3.12
CA PHE A 61 -9.90 -10.03 2.05
C PHE A 61 -9.63 -11.42 1.45
N THR A 62 -10.13 -12.46 2.09
CA THR A 62 -9.98 -13.85 1.67
C THR A 62 -11.31 -14.48 1.21
N THR A 63 -12.35 -13.63 1.18
CA THR A 63 -13.70 -13.98 0.75
C THR A 63 -13.92 -13.59 -0.70
N GLY A 64 -14.41 -14.50 -1.51
CA GLY A 64 -14.76 -14.24 -2.90
C GLY A 64 -16.03 -13.40 -3.07
N PRO A 65 -16.32 -12.91 -4.29
CA PRO A 65 -17.50 -12.09 -4.56
C PRO A 65 -18.83 -12.85 -4.35
N ASP A 66 -18.79 -14.16 -4.27
CA ASP A 66 -19.91 -15.05 -3.95
C ASP A 66 -20.15 -15.20 -2.45
N GLY A 67 -19.35 -14.55 -1.61
CA GLY A 67 -19.42 -14.62 -0.16
C GLY A 67 -18.77 -15.85 0.46
N ASN A 68 -18.13 -16.70 -0.34
CA ASN A 68 -17.43 -17.88 0.14
C ASN A 68 -15.96 -17.62 0.43
N LEU A 69 -15.42 -18.34 1.41
CA LEU A 69 -14.03 -18.28 1.80
C LEU A 69 -13.18 -19.17 0.87
N TYR A 70 -12.11 -18.62 0.32
CA TYR A 70 -11.18 -19.33 -0.56
C TYR A 70 -9.75 -19.36 -0.03
N GLN A 71 -9.44 -18.57 0.98
CA GLN A 71 -8.16 -18.50 1.64
C GLN A 71 -8.38 -18.30 3.15
N LEU A 72 -7.33 -18.53 3.94
CA LEU A 72 -7.28 -18.10 5.34
C LEU A 72 -6.27 -16.96 5.46
N PRO A 73 -6.55 -15.91 6.26
CA PRO A 73 -5.59 -14.87 6.51
C PRO A 73 -4.35 -15.45 7.21
N ASP A 74 -3.17 -15.15 6.67
CA ASP A 74 -1.88 -15.54 7.25
C ASP A 74 -1.26 -14.37 8.02
N GLN A 75 -1.26 -13.18 7.41
CA GLN A 75 -0.69 -11.97 7.97
C GLN A 75 -1.60 -10.77 7.71
N GLN A 76 -1.55 -9.80 8.62
CA GLN A 76 -2.15 -8.50 8.44
C GLN A 76 -1.04 -7.46 8.32
N PHE A 77 -1.06 -6.68 7.25
CA PHE A 77 -0.12 -5.58 7.06
C PHE A 77 -0.79 -4.25 7.37
N ALA A 78 -0.03 -3.34 7.97
CA ALA A 78 -0.42 -1.95 8.16
C ALA A 78 0.71 -1.05 7.69
N ASN A 79 0.38 -0.02 6.92
CA ASN A 79 1.33 1.03 6.62
C ASN A 79 1.53 1.88 7.87
N LEU A 80 2.79 2.04 8.27
CA LEU A 80 3.17 2.83 9.43
C LEU A 80 4.05 3.99 8.97
N TYR A 81 3.83 5.14 9.59
CA TYR A 81 4.71 6.27 9.42
C TYR A 81 5.94 6.12 10.33
N TRP A 82 7.11 6.11 9.72
CA TRP A 82 8.40 6.04 10.40
C TRP A 82 9.11 7.38 10.35
N PHE A 83 9.71 7.80 11.46
CA PHE A 83 10.45 9.05 11.55
C PHE A 83 11.55 9.01 12.60
N ARG A 84 12.56 9.84 12.43
CA ARG A 84 13.67 10.01 13.37
C ARG A 84 13.24 10.88 14.54
N LYS A 85 12.66 10.24 15.55
CA LYS A 85 12.19 10.92 16.76
C LYS A 85 13.31 11.73 17.42
N ASP A 86 14.53 11.20 17.47
CA ASP A 86 15.70 11.86 18.02
C ASP A 86 16.07 13.17 17.30
N TRP A 87 15.81 13.28 16.00
CA TRP A 87 16.00 14.53 15.24
C TRP A 87 14.82 15.47 15.43
N PHE A 88 13.62 14.95 15.39
CA PHE A 88 12.40 15.73 15.58
C PHE A 88 12.33 16.35 16.98
N ASP A 89 12.95 15.74 17.99
CA ASP A 89 12.95 16.24 19.36
C ASP A 89 14.08 17.25 19.65
N ARG A 90 15.00 17.50 18.74
CA ARG A 90 16.06 18.49 18.92
C ARG A 90 15.48 19.92 18.99
N PRO A 91 15.72 20.67 20.08
CA PRO A 91 15.13 21.99 20.25
C PRO A 91 15.45 22.98 19.12
N GLU A 92 16.68 22.94 18.62
CA GLU A 92 17.14 23.79 17.52
C GLU A 92 16.43 23.46 16.21
N ILE A 93 16.18 22.18 15.92
CA ILE A 93 15.47 21.72 14.72
C ILE A 93 13.99 22.11 14.81
N LYS A 94 13.34 21.87 15.96
CA LYS A 94 11.96 22.32 16.22
C LYS A 94 11.81 23.83 16.01
N LYS A 95 12.74 24.60 16.58
CA LYS A 95 12.69 26.05 16.43
C LYS A 95 12.81 26.48 14.98
N GLN A 96 13.79 25.96 14.24
CA GLN A 96 13.98 26.28 12.84
C GLN A 96 12.76 25.94 11.98
N PHE A 97 12.17 24.75 12.20
CA PHE A 97 10.96 24.32 11.49
C PHE A 97 9.79 25.27 11.77
N LYS A 98 9.54 25.56 13.06
CA LYS A 98 8.46 26.47 13.46
C LYS A 98 8.64 27.88 12.91
N ASP A 99 9.86 28.40 12.95
CA ASP A 99 10.17 29.73 12.40
C ASP A 99 9.90 29.82 10.89
N LYS A 100 10.12 28.70 10.16
CA LYS A 100 9.90 28.63 8.71
C LYS A 100 8.46 28.37 8.30
N TYR A 101 7.81 27.39 8.94
CA TYR A 101 6.49 26.90 8.51
C TYR A 101 5.34 27.41 9.37
N GLY A 102 5.60 28.00 10.53
CA GLY A 102 4.58 28.59 11.41
C GLY A 102 3.84 27.58 12.29
N TYR A 103 4.22 26.31 12.29
CA TYR A 103 3.65 25.27 13.14
C TYR A 103 4.73 24.34 13.70
N GLU A 104 4.37 23.52 14.69
CA GLU A 104 5.32 22.65 15.39
C GLU A 104 5.74 21.45 14.53
N LEU A 105 7.03 21.09 14.56
CA LEU A 105 7.53 19.86 13.98
C LEU A 105 7.01 18.66 14.77
N GLY A 106 6.34 17.75 14.09
CA GLY A 106 5.76 16.54 14.67
C GLY A 106 5.32 15.56 13.61
N VAL A 107 4.53 14.56 13.98
CA VAL A 107 3.92 13.63 13.03
C VAL A 107 3.03 14.43 12.07
N PRO A 108 3.21 14.30 10.75
CA PRO A 108 2.45 15.08 9.76
C PRO A 108 0.95 14.72 9.81
N VAL A 109 0.11 15.73 9.82
CA VAL A 109 -1.35 15.59 9.85
C VAL A 109 -1.96 15.41 8.46
N ASN A 110 -1.20 15.67 7.41
CA ASN A 110 -1.59 15.54 6.00
C ASN A 110 -0.35 15.50 5.10
N TRP A 111 -0.57 15.28 3.81
CA TRP A 111 0.51 15.19 2.82
C TRP A 111 1.28 16.50 2.61
N SER A 112 0.67 17.66 2.82
CA SER A 112 1.37 18.94 2.77
C SER A 112 2.37 19.08 3.92
N ALA A 113 1.97 18.72 5.14
CA ALA A 113 2.88 18.69 6.29
C ALA A 113 4.01 17.66 6.11
N TYR A 114 3.70 16.51 5.50
CA TYR A 114 4.72 15.52 5.13
C TYR A 114 5.77 16.11 4.17
N GLU A 115 5.32 16.81 3.13
CA GLU A 115 6.19 17.46 2.15
C GLU A 115 7.05 18.58 2.79
N ASP A 116 6.46 19.40 3.66
CA ASP A 116 7.19 20.43 4.40
C ASP A 116 8.33 19.84 5.22
N ILE A 117 8.08 18.73 5.90
CA ILE A 117 9.10 18.00 6.67
C ILE A 117 10.18 17.44 5.75
N ALA A 118 9.79 16.80 4.64
CA ALA A 118 10.72 16.24 3.67
C ALA A 118 11.66 17.32 3.11
N LYS A 119 11.07 18.44 2.71
CA LYS A 119 11.80 19.62 2.19
C LYS A 119 12.71 20.21 3.25
N PHE A 120 12.22 20.41 4.46
CA PHE A 120 12.96 21.00 5.55
C PHE A 120 14.25 20.22 5.85
N PHE A 121 14.16 18.92 6.04
CA PHE A 121 15.35 18.11 6.33
C PHE A 121 16.31 18.04 5.14
N SER A 122 15.82 18.00 3.90
CA SER A 122 16.66 17.91 2.70
C SER A 122 17.32 19.23 2.30
N GLU A 123 16.60 20.36 2.44
CA GLU A 123 17.05 21.64 1.89
C GLU A 123 17.58 22.63 2.94
N ASP A 124 17.06 22.57 4.18
CA ASP A 124 17.44 23.51 5.23
C ASP A 124 18.43 22.87 6.21
N VAL A 125 18.11 21.73 6.81
CA VAL A 125 18.98 21.04 7.76
C VAL A 125 20.16 20.39 7.05
N LYS A 126 19.95 19.61 6.03
CA LYS A 126 20.95 18.97 5.14
C LYS A 126 21.92 18.00 5.80
N MET A 127 22.39 18.32 7.01
CA MET A 127 23.38 17.55 7.73
C MET A 127 23.02 17.49 9.22
N ILE A 128 23.21 16.34 9.83
CA ILE A 128 23.09 16.11 11.27
C ILE A 128 24.31 15.31 11.71
N ASP A 129 25.01 15.79 12.75
CA ASP A 129 26.20 15.16 13.32
C ASP A 129 27.28 14.81 12.27
N GLY A 130 27.46 15.69 11.27
CA GLY A 130 28.42 15.51 10.16
C GLY A 130 27.97 14.57 9.05
N VAL A 131 26.77 13.99 9.15
CA VAL A 131 26.22 13.09 8.14
C VAL A 131 25.20 13.81 7.26
N LYS A 132 25.32 13.66 5.94
CA LYS A 132 24.29 14.16 5.01
C LYS A 132 23.01 13.39 5.20
N ILE A 133 21.90 14.13 5.32
CA ILE A 133 20.57 13.56 5.56
C ILE A 133 19.62 13.88 4.43
N TYR A 134 18.53 13.10 4.38
CA TYR A 134 17.46 13.21 3.42
C TYR A 134 16.13 13.27 4.14
N GLY A 135 15.20 14.07 3.64
CA GLY A 135 13.93 14.29 4.30
C GLY A 135 12.88 13.21 4.01
N HIS A 136 13.09 12.41 2.99
CA HIS A 136 12.13 11.42 2.51
C HIS A 136 12.84 10.15 2.05
N MET A 137 12.19 9.02 2.22
CA MET A 137 12.55 7.78 1.55
C MET A 137 11.28 7.06 1.13
N ASP A 138 11.31 6.55 -0.06
CA ASP A 138 10.36 5.57 -0.56
C ASP A 138 10.96 4.87 -1.78
N TYR A 139 10.23 3.94 -2.39
CA TYR A 139 10.69 3.22 -3.57
C TYR A 139 9.97 3.67 -4.84
N GLY A 140 10.67 3.60 -5.97
CA GLY A 140 10.15 4.05 -7.27
C GLY A 140 10.42 3.10 -8.42
N LYS A 141 11.01 1.94 -8.16
CA LYS A 141 11.30 0.94 -9.18
C LYS A 141 10.00 0.42 -9.80
N ARG A 142 9.97 0.29 -11.11
CA ARG A 142 8.85 -0.32 -11.83
C ARG A 142 8.75 -1.81 -11.47
N ALA A 143 8.00 -2.10 -10.42
CA ALA A 143 7.73 -3.42 -9.87
C ALA A 143 6.28 -3.47 -9.38
N PRO A 144 5.69 -4.66 -9.13
CA PRO A 144 4.30 -4.77 -8.69
C PRO A 144 3.98 -3.99 -7.40
N ASP A 145 4.92 -3.99 -6.45
CA ASP A 145 4.82 -3.29 -5.16
C ASP A 145 4.67 -1.77 -5.29
N LEU A 146 5.15 -1.16 -6.39
CA LEU A 146 4.93 0.27 -6.64
C LEU A 146 3.45 0.60 -6.79
N GLY A 147 2.66 -0.31 -7.32
CA GLY A 147 1.21 -0.15 -7.46
C GLY A 147 0.53 0.09 -6.13
N TRP A 148 0.79 -0.73 -5.14
CA TRP A 148 0.23 -0.59 -3.78
C TRP A 148 0.58 0.76 -3.18
N ARG A 149 1.86 1.10 -3.21
CA ARG A 149 2.34 2.33 -2.59
C ARG A 149 1.76 3.58 -3.21
N MET A 150 1.66 3.60 -4.54
CA MET A 150 1.06 4.71 -5.26
C MET A 150 -0.44 4.85 -5.00
N THR A 151 -1.16 3.73 -4.87
CA THR A 151 -2.60 3.74 -4.66
C THR A 151 -2.98 4.29 -3.29
N ASP A 152 -2.27 3.88 -2.23
CA ASP A 152 -2.46 4.42 -0.88
C ASP A 152 -2.31 5.95 -0.86
N ALA A 153 -1.27 6.46 -1.53
CA ALA A 153 -1.01 7.89 -1.58
C ALA A 153 -2.11 8.64 -2.33
N TRP A 154 -2.43 8.27 -3.56
CA TRP A 154 -3.36 9.05 -4.36
C TRP A 154 -4.82 8.91 -3.91
N LEU A 155 -5.24 7.75 -3.41
CA LEU A 155 -6.58 7.58 -2.85
C LEU A 155 -6.77 8.44 -1.61
N SER A 156 -5.77 8.50 -0.73
CA SER A 156 -5.83 9.36 0.45
C SER A 156 -5.84 10.86 0.09
N MET A 157 -5.09 11.27 -0.92
CA MET A 157 -5.12 12.65 -1.44
C MET A 157 -6.46 12.99 -2.10
N ALA A 158 -7.10 12.01 -2.75
CA ALA A 158 -8.41 12.16 -3.38
C ALA A 158 -9.58 12.07 -2.40
N GLY A 159 -9.33 11.66 -1.15
CA GLY A 159 -10.39 11.35 -0.19
C GLY A 159 -11.14 10.06 -0.52
N GLY A 160 -10.51 9.15 -1.26
CA GLY A 160 -11.05 7.83 -1.58
C GLY A 160 -11.14 6.91 -0.37
N GLY A 161 -11.92 5.87 -0.47
CA GLY A 161 -12.10 4.88 0.57
C GLY A 161 -13.08 3.79 0.16
N SER A 162 -13.51 2.95 1.09
CA SER A 162 -14.40 1.80 0.85
C SER A 162 -15.74 2.14 0.17
N LYS A 163 -16.13 3.41 0.16
CA LYS A 163 -17.33 3.91 -0.54
C LYS A 163 -17.02 4.49 -1.92
N GLY A 164 -15.80 4.35 -2.43
CA GLY A 164 -15.33 4.96 -3.65
C GLY A 164 -14.82 6.40 -3.43
N LEU A 165 -14.72 7.16 -4.52
CA LEU A 165 -14.29 8.56 -4.49
C LEU A 165 -15.41 9.48 -3.97
N PRO A 166 -15.07 10.68 -3.45
CA PRO A 166 -16.06 11.64 -2.91
C PRO A 166 -17.17 12.04 -3.87
N ASN A 167 -16.93 11.95 -5.19
CA ASN A 167 -17.92 12.20 -6.23
C ASN A 167 -18.89 11.02 -6.47
N GLY A 168 -18.78 9.96 -5.66
CA GLY A 168 -19.66 8.77 -5.77
C GLY A 168 -19.30 7.79 -6.88
N VAL A 169 -18.13 7.92 -7.50
CA VAL A 169 -17.67 6.94 -8.51
C VAL A 169 -17.30 5.64 -7.80
N PRO A 170 -17.96 4.51 -8.10
CA PRO A 170 -17.67 3.23 -7.50
C PRO A 170 -16.40 2.65 -8.13
N VAL A 171 -15.31 2.71 -7.40
CA VAL A 171 -14.02 2.12 -7.79
C VAL A 171 -13.53 1.24 -6.65
N ASP A 172 -12.72 0.25 -6.99
CA ASP A 172 -12.01 -0.55 -6.00
C ASP A 172 -10.84 0.24 -5.36
N GLU A 173 -10.11 -0.42 -4.50
CA GLU A 173 -8.93 0.15 -3.82
C GLU A 173 -7.78 0.53 -4.78
N TRP A 174 -7.83 0.10 -6.04
CA TRP A 174 -6.86 0.43 -7.09
C TRP A 174 -7.35 1.54 -8.02
N GLY A 175 -8.53 2.06 -7.80
CA GLY A 175 -9.16 3.03 -8.68
C GLY A 175 -9.73 2.43 -9.97
N ILE A 176 -9.97 1.13 -9.99
CA ILE A 176 -10.55 0.40 -11.13
C ILE A 176 -12.05 0.24 -10.89
N ARG A 177 -12.86 0.62 -11.87
CA ARG A 177 -14.29 0.35 -11.83
C ARG A 177 -14.54 -1.14 -12.05
N MET A 178 -15.22 -1.75 -11.10
CA MET A 178 -15.63 -3.16 -11.15
C MET A 178 -17.11 -3.27 -11.51
N GLU A 179 -17.48 -4.37 -12.14
CA GLU A 179 -18.88 -4.76 -12.29
C GLU A 179 -19.44 -5.18 -10.94
N ALA A 180 -20.62 -4.64 -10.58
CA ALA A 180 -21.21 -4.87 -9.27
C ALA A 180 -21.40 -6.36 -8.95
N GLY A 181 -20.95 -6.80 -7.77
CA GLY A 181 -21.05 -8.19 -7.32
C GLY A 181 -20.14 -9.18 -8.03
N THR A 182 -19.16 -8.69 -8.80
CA THR A 182 -18.17 -9.54 -9.49
C THR A 182 -16.75 -8.99 -9.30
N CYS A 183 -15.75 -9.76 -9.72
CA CYS A 183 -14.36 -9.31 -9.85
C CYS A 183 -14.00 -8.95 -11.30
N ASN A 184 -14.96 -8.61 -12.14
CA ASN A 184 -14.71 -8.27 -13.54
C ASN A 184 -14.40 -6.77 -13.69
N PRO A 185 -13.18 -6.39 -14.15
CA PRO A 185 -12.84 -4.98 -14.35
C PRO A 185 -13.58 -4.39 -15.57
N VAL A 186 -14.27 -3.30 -15.34
CA VAL A 186 -14.94 -2.52 -16.40
C VAL A 186 -13.98 -1.52 -17.05
N GLY A 187 -13.18 -0.84 -16.22
CA GLY A 187 -12.21 0.12 -16.72
C GLY A 187 -11.39 0.81 -15.63
N ALA A 188 -10.16 1.12 -15.95
CA ALA A 188 -9.24 1.78 -15.05
C ALA A 188 -9.26 3.32 -15.20
N ASN A 189 -9.33 3.82 -16.43
CA ASN A 189 -9.28 5.26 -16.67
C ASN A 189 -10.65 5.94 -16.52
N VAL A 190 -10.65 7.27 -16.40
CA VAL A 190 -11.84 8.10 -16.21
C VAL A 190 -12.88 7.91 -17.31
N SER A 191 -12.46 7.77 -18.59
CA SER A 191 -13.39 7.59 -19.71
C SER A 191 -14.14 6.26 -19.68
N ARG A 192 -13.67 5.31 -18.87
CA ARG A 192 -14.31 4.01 -18.65
C ARG A 192 -14.86 3.86 -17.22
N GLY A 193 -14.96 4.97 -16.49
CA GLY A 193 -15.54 5.03 -15.16
C GLY A 193 -14.59 4.65 -14.04
N GLY A 194 -13.31 4.43 -14.31
CA GLY A 194 -12.24 4.29 -13.31
C GLY A 194 -11.67 5.64 -12.87
N ALA A 195 -10.57 5.63 -12.13
CA ALA A 195 -9.97 6.83 -11.55
C ALA A 195 -8.44 6.90 -11.67
N THR A 196 -7.79 5.93 -12.29
CA THR A 196 -6.32 5.81 -12.30
C THR A 196 -5.60 6.94 -13.04
N ASN A 197 -6.28 7.71 -13.88
CA ASN A 197 -5.78 8.92 -14.53
C ASN A 197 -6.62 10.17 -14.17
N ALA A 198 -7.34 10.13 -13.06
CA ALA A 198 -8.02 11.31 -12.51
C ALA A 198 -7.00 12.38 -12.06
N PRO A 199 -7.40 13.65 -11.94
CA PRO A 199 -6.49 14.72 -11.51
C PRO A 199 -5.74 14.41 -10.22
N ALA A 200 -6.38 13.78 -9.24
CA ALA A 200 -5.75 13.38 -7.98
C ALA A 200 -4.65 12.33 -8.18
N ALA A 201 -4.89 11.33 -9.02
CA ALA A 201 -3.87 10.31 -9.34
C ALA A 201 -2.66 10.93 -10.04
N VAL A 202 -2.90 11.80 -11.03
CA VAL A 202 -1.83 12.52 -11.73
C VAL A 202 -1.05 13.43 -10.78
N TYR A 203 -1.72 14.12 -9.86
CA TYR A 203 -1.09 14.95 -8.85
C TYR A 203 -0.21 14.11 -7.91
N ALA A 204 -0.72 13.01 -7.39
CA ALA A 204 0.02 12.13 -6.49
C ALA A 204 1.28 11.54 -7.15
N ILE A 205 1.17 11.08 -8.41
CA ILE A 205 2.32 10.56 -9.17
C ILE A 205 3.40 11.63 -9.36
N ARG A 206 2.99 12.86 -9.68
CA ARG A 206 3.94 13.98 -9.82
C ARG A 206 4.64 14.30 -8.49
N LYS A 207 3.89 14.34 -7.40
CA LYS A 207 4.46 14.57 -6.05
C LYS A 207 5.42 13.45 -5.65
N TRP A 208 5.06 12.21 -5.94
CA TRP A 208 5.92 11.07 -5.67
C TRP A 208 7.25 11.14 -6.42
N ASP A 209 7.21 11.41 -7.71
CA ASP A 209 8.43 11.57 -8.53
C ASP A 209 9.28 12.76 -8.04
N GLU A 210 8.64 13.89 -7.70
CA GLU A 210 9.31 15.06 -7.14
C GLU A 210 10.01 14.71 -5.81
N TRP A 211 9.33 14.06 -4.88
CA TRP A 211 9.91 13.72 -3.57
C TRP A 211 11.06 12.73 -3.68
N LEU A 212 10.94 11.71 -4.53
CA LEU A 212 12.02 10.76 -4.76
C LEU A 212 13.25 11.41 -5.37
N ARG A 213 13.08 12.42 -6.22
CA ARG A 213 14.21 13.13 -6.85
C ARG A 213 14.83 14.20 -5.96
N ALA A 214 14.00 14.94 -5.24
CA ALA A 214 14.43 16.12 -4.49
C ALA A 214 14.84 15.80 -3.06
N TYR A 215 14.16 14.87 -2.40
CA TYR A 215 14.24 14.68 -0.96
C TYR A 215 14.73 13.31 -0.52
N ALA A 216 14.85 12.34 -1.42
CA ALA A 216 15.29 10.99 -1.11
C ALA A 216 16.80 10.79 -1.40
N PRO A 217 17.41 9.74 -0.82
CA PRO A 217 18.78 9.34 -1.16
C PRO A 217 18.93 9.04 -2.66
N PRO A 218 20.12 9.29 -3.23
CA PRO A 218 20.40 8.93 -4.62
C PRO A 218 20.10 7.46 -4.90
N GLY A 219 19.37 7.20 -6.00
CA GLY A 219 18.99 5.86 -6.40
C GLY A 219 17.65 5.37 -5.86
N ALA A 220 16.98 6.09 -4.96
CA ALA A 220 15.69 5.70 -4.39
C ALA A 220 14.63 5.39 -5.48
N ALA A 221 14.59 6.19 -6.54
CA ALA A 221 13.68 5.95 -7.67
C ALA A 221 13.90 4.63 -8.43
N ALA A 222 15.04 3.96 -8.23
CA ALA A 222 15.36 2.67 -8.83
C ALA A 222 15.29 1.51 -7.83
N MET A 223 14.94 1.76 -6.58
CA MET A 223 14.79 0.77 -5.53
C MET A 223 13.39 0.18 -5.52
N ASP A 224 13.27 -1.11 -5.18
CA ASP A 224 12.02 -1.76 -4.80
C ASP A 224 11.81 -1.70 -3.28
N PHE A 225 10.70 -2.26 -2.81
CA PHE A 225 10.35 -2.29 -1.40
C PHE A 225 11.50 -2.79 -0.51
N TYR A 226 12.03 -3.97 -0.80
CA TYR A 226 13.09 -4.58 0.02
C TYR A 226 14.39 -3.77 0.01
N GLN A 227 14.71 -3.14 -1.11
CA GLN A 227 15.90 -2.30 -1.26
C GLN A 227 15.77 -0.97 -0.50
N SER A 228 14.55 -0.49 -0.24
CA SER A 228 14.28 0.74 0.50
C SER A 228 14.36 0.57 2.02
N LEU A 229 14.08 -0.62 2.55
CA LEU A 229 14.02 -0.89 4.00
C LEU A 229 15.29 -0.51 4.79
N PRO A 230 16.53 -0.77 4.28
CA PRO A 230 17.73 -0.40 5.02
C PRO A 230 17.92 1.10 5.22
N SER A 231 17.19 1.95 4.50
CA SER A 231 17.35 3.41 4.56
C SER A 231 17.09 3.99 5.95
N LEU A 232 16.11 3.45 6.68
CA LEU A 232 15.84 3.87 8.06
C LEU A 232 16.96 3.45 9.01
N SER A 233 17.44 2.20 8.88
CA SER A 233 18.52 1.67 9.71
C SER A 233 19.89 2.27 9.37
N SER A 234 20.08 2.78 8.14
CA SER A 234 21.29 3.53 7.76
C SER A 234 21.42 4.87 8.49
N GLY A 235 20.31 5.38 9.04
CA GLY A 235 20.29 6.53 9.92
C GLY A 235 20.41 7.89 9.20
N ASN A 236 20.23 7.96 7.90
CA ASN A 236 20.36 9.19 7.13
C ASN A 236 19.05 9.72 6.52
N VAL A 237 17.90 9.14 6.89
CA VAL A 237 16.58 9.55 6.41
C VAL A 237 15.72 10.03 7.58
N ALA A 238 15.00 11.14 7.41
CA ALA A 238 14.18 11.74 8.46
C ALA A 238 12.83 11.05 8.64
N GLN A 239 12.19 10.63 7.52
CA GLN A 239 10.87 9.98 7.52
C GLN A 239 10.67 9.07 6.29
N GLN A 240 9.78 8.10 6.48
CA GLN A 240 9.37 7.14 5.43
C GLN A 240 7.91 6.73 5.63
#